data_e3c4c20d09da801bfa1facf256d7cd15
#
_entry.id   e3c4c20d09da801bfa1facf256d7cd15
#
_cell.length_a   1.000
_cell.length_b   1.000
_cell.length_c   1.000
_cell.angle_alpha   90.00
_cell.angle_beta   90.00
_cell.angle_gamma   90.00
#
_symmetry.space_group_name_H-M   'P 1'
#
loop_
_entity.id
_entity.type
_entity.pdbx_description
1 polymer ?
#
loop_
_entity_poly.entity_id
_entity_poly.type
_entity_poly.pdbx_seq_one_letter_code
_entity_poly.pdbx_strand_id
1 'polypeptide(L)'
;MRSNRYCIGLMAVALLLLPSLVLGQAKVGTTGVNFLELGVSARAMGMAEAYVASVSDASAIYYNPAALTYVYGKEVMFTHIDMPADINYEFVGLAFPLETVGGIVGVGAYALSTGDILYTDYFHPMGVDQNGNAQYFSASDMAITVSYGRYLTDKFSVGFTAKYIQENLELLSASGWSADVGTCYNSGFRNFKIAMVISNFGPDLKFISRSFPLPINFKFGAAIDLLDGQANRLTFAAEGSHPSDNLEKYNAGLEYRFHDKFSLRVGERMNYDSDGFTAGGGLRLPIGENMDLSVDYAYQDFGWLNQVHRFSIGLSF
;
A
#
# COMPACT_ATOMS: atom_id res chain seq x y z
N MET A 1 -11.36 -25.82 45.40
CA MET A 1 -12.32 -26.16 44.30
C MET A 1 -12.87 -24.97 43.49
N ARG A 2 -12.61 -23.71 43.86
CA ARG A 2 -13.07 -22.53 43.06
C ARG A 2 -12.16 -22.16 41.89
N SER A 3 -10.86 -22.45 41.94
CA SER A 3 -9.87 -22.11 40.90
C SER A 3 -10.13 -22.79 39.53
N ASN A 4 -10.54 -24.05 39.52
CA ASN A 4 -10.76 -24.81 38.27
C ASN A 4 -11.95 -24.29 37.42
N ARG A 5 -12.93 -23.62 38.02
CA ARG A 5 -14.08 -23.11 37.26
C ARG A 5 -13.73 -21.88 36.39
N TYR A 6 -12.78 -21.05 36.85
CA TYR A 6 -12.30 -19.90 36.05
C TYR A 6 -11.41 -20.34 34.89
N CYS A 7 -10.58 -21.37 35.10
CA CYS A 7 -9.76 -21.93 34.01
C CYS A 7 -10.62 -22.59 32.93
N ILE A 8 -11.66 -23.30 33.30
CA ILE A 8 -12.59 -23.91 32.34
C ILE A 8 -13.40 -22.84 31.59
N GLY A 9 -13.82 -21.77 32.28
CA GLY A 9 -14.47 -20.62 31.62
C GLY A 9 -13.58 -19.88 30.65
N LEU A 10 -12.30 -19.64 30.99
CA LEU A 10 -11.32 -19.05 30.12
C LEU A 10 -10.99 -19.92 28.89
N MET A 11 -10.88 -21.23 29.10
CA MET A 11 -10.68 -22.18 27.99
C MET A 11 -11.88 -22.27 27.06
N ALA A 12 -13.10 -22.20 27.59
CA ALA A 12 -14.33 -22.19 26.78
C ALA A 12 -14.47 -20.89 25.99
N VAL A 13 -14.11 -19.74 26.55
CA VAL A 13 -14.08 -18.45 25.84
C VAL A 13 -12.97 -18.44 24.78
N ALA A 14 -11.79 -19.02 25.07
CA ALA A 14 -10.71 -19.16 24.09
C ALA A 14 -11.10 -20.10 22.93
N LEU A 15 -11.88 -21.16 23.21
CA LEU A 15 -12.40 -22.06 22.16
C LEU A 15 -13.49 -21.40 21.27
N LEU A 16 -14.27 -20.50 21.83
CA LEU A 16 -15.28 -19.72 21.10
C LEU A 16 -14.67 -18.59 20.25
N LEU A 17 -13.43 -18.19 20.57
CA LEU A 17 -12.66 -17.19 19.81
C LEU A 17 -11.78 -17.82 18.72
N LEU A 18 -11.75 -19.16 18.60
CA LEU A 18 -11.13 -19.78 17.42
C LEU A 18 -12.02 -19.43 16.21
N PRO A 19 -11.50 -18.66 15.23
CA PRO A 19 -12.25 -18.43 14.01
C PRO A 19 -12.53 -19.80 13.41
N SER A 20 -13.79 -20.13 13.19
CA SER A 20 -14.15 -21.25 12.33
C SER A 20 -13.44 -20.98 11.00
N LEU A 21 -12.58 -21.90 10.57
CA LEU A 21 -12.00 -21.89 9.23
C LEU A 21 -13.15 -22.04 8.22
N VAL A 22 -13.85 -20.95 7.96
CA VAL A 22 -14.76 -20.86 6.83
C VAL A 22 -13.83 -20.78 5.62
N LEU A 23 -13.56 -21.92 5.01
CA LEU A 23 -12.92 -22.00 3.72
C LEU A 23 -13.89 -21.42 2.69
N GLY A 24 -13.93 -20.09 2.61
CA GLY A 24 -14.58 -19.40 1.50
C GLY A 24 -13.78 -19.71 0.24
N GLN A 25 -14.45 -19.99 -0.85
CA GLN A 25 -13.76 -20.15 -2.14
C GLN A 25 -13.26 -18.77 -2.57
N ALA A 26 -11.95 -18.59 -2.63
CA ALA A 26 -11.35 -17.37 -3.15
C ALA A 26 -11.72 -17.19 -4.63
N LYS A 27 -12.11 -15.96 -4.98
CA LYS A 27 -12.42 -15.58 -6.37
C LYS A 27 -11.16 -15.02 -7.05
N VAL A 28 -10.05 -15.75 -7.00
CA VAL A 28 -8.75 -15.28 -7.51
C VAL A 28 -8.85 -14.93 -8.98
N GLY A 29 -8.30 -13.75 -9.36
CA GLY A 29 -8.22 -13.29 -10.75
C GLY A 29 -9.55 -12.86 -11.35
N THR A 30 -10.53 -12.45 -10.55
CA THR A 30 -11.85 -12.02 -11.04
C THR A 30 -12.01 -10.50 -11.12
N THR A 31 -11.01 -9.72 -10.68
CA THR A 31 -10.99 -8.25 -10.77
C THR A 31 -10.12 -7.77 -11.93
N GLY A 32 -10.40 -6.55 -12.40
CA GLY A 32 -9.50 -5.77 -13.25
C GLY A 32 -8.70 -4.77 -12.42
N VAL A 33 -7.83 -4.00 -13.06
CA VAL A 33 -7.13 -2.84 -12.45
C VAL A 33 -6.21 -3.26 -11.28
N ASN A 34 -5.61 -4.43 -11.35
CA ASN A 34 -4.84 -5.01 -10.24
C ASN A 34 -3.61 -4.18 -9.84
N PHE A 35 -3.14 -3.26 -10.70
CA PHE A 35 -2.06 -2.34 -10.36
C PHE A 35 -2.42 -1.44 -9.16
N LEU A 36 -3.71 -1.24 -8.85
CA LEU A 36 -4.16 -0.51 -7.67
C LEU A 36 -3.85 -1.23 -6.34
N GLU A 37 -3.48 -2.50 -6.37
CA GLU A 37 -3.08 -3.27 -5.19
C GLU A 37 -1.57 -3.25 -4.92
N LEU A 38 -0.78 -2.71 -5.86
CA LEU A 38 0.67 -2.60 -5.72
C LEU A 38 1.02 -1.42 -4.81
N GLY A 39 1.62 -1.71 -3.67
CA GLY A 39 2.04 -0.67 -2.72
C GLY A 39 3.09 0.28 -3.29
N VAL A 40 3.02 1.55 -2.91
CA VAL A 40 3.75 2.67 -3.52
C VAL A 40 4.92 3.20 -2.69
N SER A 41 5.32 2.56 -1.59
CA SER A 41 6.35 3.09 -0.69
C SER A 41 7.40 2.04 -0.34
N ALA A 42 8.68 2.40 -0.48
CA ALA A 42 9.78 1.57 -0.01
C ALA A 42 9.76 1.40 1.52
N ARG A 43 9.38 2.46 2.26
CA ARG A 43 9.23 2.38 3.71
C ARG A 43 8.16 1.37 4.12
N ALA A 44 7.01 1.39 3.45
CA ALA A 44 5.93 0.44 3.71
C ALA A 44 6.34 -1.00 3.38
N MET A 45 6.97 -1.21 2.23
CA MET A 45 7.43 -2.55 1.82
C MET A 45 8.49 -3.10 2.76
N GLY A 46 9.42 -2.28 3.26
CA GLY A 46 10.38 -2.71 4.27
C GLY A 46 9.72 -3.24 5.56
N MET A 47 8.46 -2.89 5.81
CA MET A 47 7.61 -3.38 6.91
C MET A 47 6.55 -4.38 6.42
N ALA A 48 6.78 -5.05 5.29
CA ALA A 48 5.83 -5.99 4.67
C ALA A 48 4.44 -5.40 4.38
N GLU A 49 4.36 -4.07 4.17
CA GLU A 49 3.10 -3.33 4.01
C GLU A 49 2.16 -3.34 5.25
N ALA A 50 2.64 -3.70 6.42
CA ALA A 50 1.95 -3.48 7.69
C ALA A 50 1.95 -1.97 8.02
N TYR A 51 1.24 -1.16 7.22
CA TYR A 51 1.51 0.27 7.16
C TYR A 51 0.28 1.17 7.34
N VAL A 52 -0.94 0.67 7.19
CA VAL A 52 -2.19 1.45 7.25
C VAL A 52 -2.34 2.29 8.54
N ALA A 53 -1.78 1.81 9.67
CA ALA A 53 -1.79 2.51 10.96
C ALA A 53 -0.49 3.28 11.26
N SER A 54 0.62 2.99 10.55
CA SER A 54 1.94 3.56 10.81
C SER A 54 2.37 4.63 9.81
N VAL A 55 1.65 4.79 8.71
CA VAL A 55 1.93 5.79 7.68
C VAL A 55 1.91 7.20 8.23
N SER A 56 2.90 8.02 7.83
CA SER A 56 3.08 9.40 8.29
C SER A 56 3.83 10.26 7.27
N ASP A 57 3.71 9.93 5.99
CA ASP A 57 4.33 10.58 4.84
C ASP A 57 3.33 10.70 3.70
N ALA A 58 3.72 11.31 2.57
CA ALA A 58 2.83 11.56 1.42
C ALA A 58 2.24 10.27 0.80
N SER A 59 2.81 9.09 1.09
CA SER A 59 2.21 7.82 0.65
C SER A 59 0.88 7.49 1.34
N ALA A 60 0.50 8.26 2.38
CA ALA A 60 -0.83 8.19 3.00
C ALA A 60 -1.97 8.38 1.99
N ILE A 61 -1.73 9.09 0.88
CA ILE A 61 -2.63 9.21 -0.26
C ILE A 61 -3.10 7.83 -0.76
N TYR A 62 -2.20 6.85 -0.75
CA TYR A 62 -2.47 5.48 -1.19
C TYR A 62 -2.89 4.57 -0.02
N TYR A 63 -2.14 4.59 1.10
CA TYR A 63 -2.34 3.60 2.17
C TYR A 63 -3.51 3.90 3.08
N ASN A 64 -3.70 5.17 3.48
CA ASN A 64 -4.79 5.58 4.37
C ASN A 64 -4.97 7.10 4.33
N PRO A 65 -5.99 7.63 3.67
CA PRO A 65 -6.18 9.07 3.57
C PRO A 65 -6.41 9.76 4.94
N ALA A 66 -6.90 9.05 5.96
CA ALA A 66 -7.01 9.61 7.30
C ALA A 66 -5.64 9.92 7.92
N ALA A 67 -4.61 9.18 7.52
CA ALA A 67 -3.25 9.35 8.03
C ALA A 67 -2.50 10.52 7.36
N LEU A 68 -3.07 11.18 6.35
CA LEU A 68 -2.58 12.47 5.87
C LEU A 68 -2.44 13.48 7.03
N THR A 69 -3.29 13.37 8.04
CA THR A 69 -3.21 14.21 9.25
C THR A 69 -1.91 14.08 10.06
N TYR A 70 -1.10 13.06 9.79
CA TYR A 70 0.22 12.85 10.42
C TYR A 70 1.37 13.34 9.53
N VAL A 71 1.10 13.83 8.33
CA VAL A 71 2.11 14.48 7.49
C VAL A 71 2.41 15.85 8.06
N TYR A 72 3.69 16.12 8.34
CA TYR A 72 4.12 17.37 8.91
C TYR A 72 4.53 18.34 7.79
N GLY A 73 3.88 19.52 7.75
CA GLY A 73 4.18 20.54 6.72
C GLY A 73 3.71 20.11 5.33
N LYS A 74 4.50 20.45 4.33
CA LYS A 74 4.29 20.03 2.94
C LYS A 74 5.28 18.95 2.60
N GLU A 75 4.85 17.94 1.86
CA GLU A 75 5.72 16.84 1.47
C GLU A 75 5.48 16.44 0.03
N VAL A 76 6.57 16.24 -0.70
CA VAL A 76 6.58 15.62 -2.04
C VAL A 76 7.32 14.31 -1.92
N MET A 77 6.77 13.25 -2.51
CA MET A 77 7.37 11.93 -2.55
C MET A 77 7.35 11.37 -3.96
N PHE A 78 8.45 10.74 -4.33
CA PHE A 78 8.57 9.94 -5.55
C PHE A 78 9.02 8.53 -5.18
N THR A 79 8.45 7.51 -5.85
CA THR A 79 8.87 6.12 -5.71
C THR A 79 9.00 5.47 -7.06
N HIS A 80 10.08 4.72 -7.24
CA HIS A 80 10.34 3.84 -8.37
C HIS A 80 10.39 2.39 -7.90
N ILE A 81 9.71 1.50 -8.61
CA ILE A 81 9.65 0.07 -8.32
C ILE A 81 10.01 -0.69 -9.59
N ASP A 82 11.10 -1.44 -9.50
CA ASP A 82 11.58 -2.35 -10.54
C ASP A 82 11.04 -3.75 -10.25
N MET A 83 10.16 -4.23 -11.13
CA MET A 83 9.47 -5.50 -11.02
C MET A 83 9.96 -6.50 -12.09
N PRO A 84 9.79 -7.81 -11.88
CA PRO A 84 10.10 -8.81 -12.89
C PRO A 84 9.41 -8.54 -14.23
N ALA A 85 10.02 -9.04 -15.33
CA ALA A 85 9.53 -8.91 -16.70
C ALA A 85 9.54 -7.46 -17.25
N ASP A 86 10.51 -6.65 -16.83
CA ASP A 86 10.69 -5.26 -17.27
C ASP A 86 9.45 -4.38 -17.00
N ILE A 87 8.70 -4.72 -15.93
CA ILE A 87 7.57 -3.92 -15.48
C ILE A 87 8.08 -2.86 -14.51
N ASN A 88 7.75 -1.60 -14.79
CA ASN A 88 8.08 -0.47 -13.93
C ASN A 88 6.80 0.11 -13.32
N TYR A 89 6.88 0.47 -12.04
CA TYR A 89 5.77 1.13 -11.34
C TYR A 89 6.28 2.37 -10.63
N GLU A 90 5.66 3.49 -10.96
CA GLU A 90 6.05 4.82 -10.50
C GLU A 90 4.95 5.43 -9.65
N PHE A 91 5.35 6.14 -8.60
CA PHE A 91 4.43 6.93 -7.77
C PHE A 91 5.00 8.32 -7.56
N VAL A 92 4.14 9.31 -7.64
CA VAL A 92 4.40 10.66 -7.16
C VAL A 92 3.24 11.12 -6.28
N GLY A 93 3.55 11.68 -5.11
CA GLY A 93 2.58 12.21 -4.16
C GLY A 93 3.00 13.56 -3.63
N LEU A 94 2.03 14.46 -3.47
CA LEU A 94 2.15 15.75 -2.83
C LEU A 94 1.09 15.86 -1.73
N ALA A 95 1.52 16.11 -0.51
CA ALA A 95 0.63 16.37 0.63
C ALA A 95 0.91 17.78 1.19
N PHE A 96 -0.14 18.53 1.51
CA PHE A 96 -0.01 19.87 2.05
C PHE A 96 -1.23 20.26 2.90
N PRO A 97 -1.01 21.01 3.99
CA PRO A 97 -2.10 21.55 4.79
C PRO A 97 -2.90 22.60 3.99
N LEU A 98 -4.21 22.55 4.11
CA LEU A 98 -5.11 23.53 3.51
C LEU A 98 -5.98 24.13 4.63
N GLU A 99 -5.55 25.28 5.16
CA GLU A 99 -6.16 25.95 6.31
C GLU A 99 -7.65 26.28 6.08
N THR A 100 -8.03 26.63 4.85
CA THR A 100 -9.41 26.98 4.48
C THR A 100 -10.42 25.85 4.71
N VAL A 101 -10.00 24.59 4.66
CA VAL A 101 -10.86 23.42 4.89
C VAL A 101 -10.50 22.68 6.18
N GLY A 102 -9.48 23.15 6.91
CA GLY A 102 -9.09 22.61 8.21
C GLY A 102 -8.59 21.18 8.16
N GLY A 103 -7.82 20.82 7.13
CA GLY A 103 -7.28 19.48 6.94
C GLY A 103 -6.06 19.45 6.02
N ILE A 104 -5.64 18.27 5.63
CA ILE A 104 -4.53 18.04 4.72
C ILE A 104 -5.07 17.48 3.40
N VAL A 105 -4.64 18.10 2.30
CA VAL A 105 -4.95 17.64 0.95
C VAL A 105 -3.76 16.88 0.41
N GLY A 106 -4.03 15.75 -0.25
CA GLY A 106 -3.06 14.97 -0.99
C GLY A 106 -3.43 14.92 -2.47
N VAL A 107 -2.44 15.02 -3.34
CA VAL A 107 -2.59 14.76 -4.77
C VAL A 107 -1.53 13.77 -5.17
N GLY A 108 -1.91 12.73 -5.88
CA GLY A 108 -0.97 11.69 -6.28
C GLY A 108 -1.28 11.13 -7.67
N ALA A 109 -0.26 10.55 -8.27
CA ALA A 109 -0.41 9.75 -9.46
C ALA A 109 0.48 8.52 -9.34
N TYR A 110 0.01 7.41 -9.85
CA TYR A 110 0.81 6.20 -9.99
C TYR A 110 0.55 5.57 -11.35
N ALA A 111 1.60 5.04 -11.93
CA ALA A 111 1.59 4.50 -13.26
C ALA A 111 2.39 3.20 -13.32
N LEU A 112 1.81 2.18 -13.93
CA LEU A 112 2.47 0.95 -14.28
C LEU A 112 2.72 0.95 -15.78
N SER A 113 3.91 0.53 -16.18
CA SER A 113 4.24 0.35 -17.59
C SER A 113 4.99 -0.97 -17.78
N THR A 114 4.66 -1.68 -18.84
CA THR A 114 5.43 -2.84 -19.29
C THR A 114 6.51 -2.40 -20.28
N GLY A 115 7.58 -3.17 -20.36
CA GLY A 115 8.48 -3.10 -21.50
C GLY A 115 7.80 -3.55 -22.80
N ASP A 116 8.58 -3.65 -23.86
CA ASP A 116 8.12 -4.12 -25.15
C ASP A 116 7.77 -5.62 -25.07
N ILE A 117 6.50 -5.96 -25.32
CA ILE A 117 5.98 -7.33 -25.33
C ILE A 117 5.90 -7.78 -26.79
N LEU A 118 6.51 -8.93 -27.11
CA LEU A 118 6.47 -9.46 -28.47
C LEU A 118 5.02 -9.78 -28.88
N TYR A 119 4.55 -9.10 -29.93
CA TYR A 119 3.22 -9.33 -30.48
C TYR A 119 3.16 -10.64 -31.23
N THR A 120 2.35 -11.59 -30.78
CA THR A 120 2.12 -12.87 -31.43
C THR A 120 0.65 -13.09 -31.71
N ASP A 121 0.33 -13.53 -32.92
CA ASP A 121 -1.02 -13.90 -33.33
C ASP A 121 -1.03 -15.23 -34.09
N TYR A 122 -2.19 -15.65 -34.53
CA TYR A 122 -2.34 -16.90 -35.28
C TYR A 122 -1.56 -16.88 -36.60
N PHE A 123 -1.41 -15.75 -37.24
CA PHE A 123 -0.70 -15.59 -38.52
C PHE A 123 0.80 -15.33 -38.32
N HIS A 124 1.20 -14.78 -37.18
CA HIS A 124 2.56 -14.44 -36.83
C HIS A 124 2.98 -15.06 -35.48
N PRO A 125 3.02 -16.41 -35.38
CA PRO A 125 3.28 -17.08 -34.10
C PRO A 125 4.71 -16.86 -33.57
N MET A 126 5.62 -16.39 -34.41
CA MET A 126 7.01 -16.06 -34.05
C MET A 126 7.17 -14.57 -33.73
N GLY A 127 6.09 -13.79 -33.76
CA GLY A 127 6.14 -12.35 -33.48
C GLY A 127 6.85 -11.52 -34.55
N VAL A 128 6.97 -12.02 -35.75
CA VAL A 128 7.62 -11.30 -36.86
C VAL A 128 6.63 -11.08 -38.01
N ASP A 129 6.73 -9.93 -38.67
CA ASP A 129 5.95 -9.61 -39.86
C ASP A 129 6.44 -10.41 -41.10
N GLN A 130 5.79 -10.20 -42.24
CA GLN A 130 6.16 -10.87 -43.52
C GLN A 130 7.58 -10.51 -44.00
N ASN A 131 8.18 -9.45 -43.47
CA ASN A 131 9.56 -9.02 -43.80
C ASN A 131 10.59 -9.53 -42.79
N GLY A 132 10.15 -10.27 -41.74
CA GLY A 132 11.00 -10.77 -40.68
C GLY A 132 11.28 -9.78 -39.55
N ASN A 133 10.55 -8.64 -39.48
CA ASN A 133 10.71 -7.67 -38.40
C ASN A 133 9.86 -8.06 -37.20
N ALA A 134 10.45 -8.03 -36.01
CA ALA A 134 9.72 -8.27 -34.76
C ALA A 134 8.72 -7.14 -34.50
N GLN A 135 7.51 -7.51 -34.09
CA GLN A 135 6.44 -6.59 -33.73
C GLN A 135 6.26 -6.58 -32.22
N TYR A 136 6.07 -5.42 -31.64
CA TYR A 136 5.93 -5.25 -30.19
C TYR A 136 4.69 -4.43 -29.87
N PHE A 137 4.13 -4.67 -28.67
CA PHE A 137 3.13 -3.82 -28.04
C PHE A 137 3.52 -3.57 -26.58
N SER A 138 2.90 -2.59 -25.94
CA SER A 138 3.06 -2.32 -24.53
C SER A 138 1.71 -2.17 -23.84
N ALA A 139 1.68 -2.37 -22.53
CA ALA A 139 0.55 -2.05 -21.68
C ALA A 139 0.95 -0.96 -20.68
N SER A 140 0.00 -0.11 -20.34
CA SER A 140 0.21 0.94 -19.34
C SER A 140 -1.08 1.25 -18.60
N ASP A 141 -0.97 1.37 -17.27
CA ASP A 141 -2.06 1.69 -16.39
C ASP A 141 -1.69 2.92 -15.58
N MET A 142 -2.66 3.78 -15.33
CA MET A 142 -2.46 5.01 -14.60
C MET A 142 -3.64 5.29 -13.67
N ALA A 143 -3.34 5.83 -12.49
CA ALA A 143 -4.34 6.43 -11.63
C ALA A 143 -3.90 7.82 -11.15
N ILE A 144 -4.82 8.78 -11.18
CA ILE A 144 -4.66 10.11 -10.61
C ILE A 144 -5.58 10.22 -9.40
N THR A 145 -5.06 10.71 -8.28
CA THR A 145 -5.77 10.69 -7.00
C THR A 145 -5.81 12.07 -6.36
N VAL A 146 -6.92 12.36 -5.72
CA VAL A 146 -7.08 13.52 -4.82
C VAL A 146 -7.61 13.01 -3.50
N SER A 147 -6.91 13.32 -2.43
CA SER A 147 -7.18 12.86 -1.07
C SER A 147 -7.39 14.02 -0.13
N TYR A 148 -8.20 13.79 0.89
CA TYR A 148 -8.42 14.75 1.96
C TYR A 148 -8.47 14.00 3.29
N GLY A 149 -7.72 14.50 4.29
CA GLY A 149 -7.71 13.97 5.64
C GLY A 149 -7.86 15.07 6.68
N ARG A 150 -8.64 14.82 7.74
CA ARG A 150 -8.79 15.73 8.85
C ARG A 150 -9.00 15.04 10.19
N TYR A 151 -8.63 15.71 11.25
CA TYR A 151 -9.03 15.32 12.60
C TYR A 151 -10.50 15.68 12.86
N LEU A 152 -11.27 14.72 13.37
CA LEU A 152 -12.61 14.96 13.93
C LEU A 152 -12.53 15.24 15.44
N THR A 153 -11.59 14.60 16.11
CA THR A 153 -11.23 14.84 17.52
C THR A 153 -9.72 14.81 17.65
N ASP A 154 -9.16 15.18 18.79
CA ASP A 154 -7.72 15.15 19.05
C ASP A 154 -7.05 13.79 18.83
N LYS A 155 -7.85 12.70 18.79
CA LYS A 155 -7.36 11.33 18.68
C LYS A 155 -7.88 10.57 17.46
N PHE A 156 -8.89 11.11 16.78
CA PHE A 156 -9.56 10.40 15.69
C PHE A 156 -9.57 11.24 14.43
N SER A 157 -9.01 10.66 13.36
CA SER A 157 -9.00 11.25 12.03
C SER A 157 -9.76 10.39 11.04
N VAL A 158 -10.27 11.05 10.00
CA VAL A 158 -10.95 10.43 8.86
C VAL A 158 -10.34 11.00 7.58
N GLY A 159 -10.43 10.22 6.51
CA GLY A 159 -9.98 10.66 5.21
C GLY A 159 -10.73 9.98 4.08
N PHE A 160 -10.64 10.63 2.94
CA PHE A 160 -11.28 10.20 1.71
C PHE A 160 -10.32 10.41 0.54
N THR A 161 -10.31 9.49 -0.43
CA THR A 161 -9.57 9.61 -1.69
C THR A 161 -10.52 9.36 -2.85
N ALA A 162 -10.48 10.20 -3.87
CA ALA A 162 -11.09 9.96 -5.18
C ALA A 162 -9.99 9.64 -6.18
N LYS A 163 -10.23 8.66 -7.05
CA LYS A 163 -9.27 8.18 -8.05
C LYS A 163 -9.91 8.19 -9.42
N TYR A 164 -9.20 8.71 -10.41
CA TYR A 164 -9.46 8.46 -11.82
C TYR A 164 -8.46 7.42 -12.31
N ILE A 165 -8.96 6.42 -13.03
CA ILE A 165 -8.21 5.23 -13.43
C ILE A 165 -8.29 5.11 -14.94
N GLN A 166 -7.16 4.76 -15.56
CA GLN A 166 -7.07 4.47 -16.99
C GLN A 166 -6.15 3.28 -17.20
N GLU A 167 -6.63 2.29 -17.95
CA GLU A 167 -5.86 1.15 -18.45
C GLU A 167 -5.73 1.24 -19.96
N ASN A 168 -4.54 1.00 -20.48
CA ASN A 168 -4.29 0.93 -21.91
C ASN A 168 -3.58 -0.40 -22.21
N LEU A 169 -4.16 -1.16 -23.12
CA LEU A 169 -3.59 -2.42 -23.60
C LEU A 169 -3.58 -2.37 -25.13
N GLU A 170 -2.40 -2.20 -25.71
CA GLU A 170 -2.22 -2.07 -27.15
C GLU A 170 -3.07 -0.90 -27.72
N LEU A 171 -4.11 -1.22 -28.51
CA LEU A 171 -5.04 -0.26 -29.13
C LEU A 171 -6.33 -0.05 -28.32
N LEU A 172 -6.46 -0.72 -27.20
CA LEU A 172 -7.67 -0.70 -26.38
C LEU A 172 -7.41 0.08 -25.09
N SER A 173 -8.41 0.83 -24.66
CA SER A 173 -8.36 1.53 -23.38
C SER A 173 -9.67 1.41 -22.63
N ALA A 174 -9.56 1.44 -21.30
CA ALA A 174 -10.69 1.55 -20.40
C ALA A 174 -10.41 2.61 -19.34
N SER A 175 -11.43 3.29 -18.86
CA SER A 175 -11.31 4.28 -17.81
C SER A 175 -12.47 4.20 -16.83
N GLY A 176 -12.22 4.58 -15.59
CA GLY A 176 -13.21 4.56 -14.53
C GLY A 176 -12.78 5.43 -13.35
N TRP A 177 -13.52 5.31 -12.27
CA TRP A 177 -13.22 6.00 -11.03
C TRP A 177 -13.42 5.08 -9.84
N SER A 178 -12.70 5.34 -8.77
CA SER A 178 -12.88 4.67 -7.48
C SER A 178 -12.70 5.66 -6.33
N ALA A 179 -13.06 5.23 -5.15
CA ALA A 179 -12.91 5.98 -3.92
C ALA A 179 -12.33 5.11 -2.80
N ASP A 180 -11.60 5.75 -1.88
CA ASP A 180 -11.16 5.13 -0.64
C ASP A 180 -11.70 5.93 0.54
N VAL A 181 -11.97 5.24 1.64
CA VAL A 181 -12.33 5.84 2.93
C VAL A 181 -11.43 5.24 3.99
N GLY A 182 -10.82 6.11 4.78
CA GLY A 182 -9.91 5.71 5.85
C GLY A 182 -10.28 6.33 7.18
N THR A 183 -9.90 5.65 8.25
CA THR A 183 -9.98 6.14 9.62
C THR A 183 -8.70 5.81 10.36
N CYS A 184 -8.34 6.64 11.34
CA CYS A 184 -7.24 6.36 12.23
C CYS A 184 -7.55 6.89 13.63
N TYR A 185 -7.32 6.06 14.63
CA TYR A 185 -7.45 6.40 16.05
C TYR A 185 -6.09 6.27 16.73
N ASN A 186 -5.62 7.35 17.37
CA ASN A 186 -4.42 7.37 18.18
C ASN A 186 -4.81 7.44 19.66
N SER A 187 -4.48 6.40 20.41
CA SER A 187 -4.80 6.34 21.84
C SER A 187 -3.99 7.34 22.70
N GLY A 188 -2.84 7.79 22.19
CA GLY A 188 -1.86 8.59 22.92
C GLY A 188 -0.93 7.76 23.81
N PHE A 189 -1.17 6.48 24.03
CA PHE A 189 -0.29 5.60 24.79
C PHE A 189 0.74 4.96 23.86
N ARG A 190 2.03 5.27 24.03
CA ARG A 190 3.12 4.74 23.19
C ARG A 190 2.83 4.85 21.69
N ASN A 191 2.20 5.93 21.28
CA ASN A 191 1.77 6.15 19.89
C ASN A 191 0.95 4.97 19.31
N PHE A 192 0.20 4.26 20.17
CA PHE A 192 -0.65 3.16 19.73
C PHE A 192 -1.78 3.66 18.87
N LYS A 193 -1.77 3.23 17.62
CA LYS A 193 -2.73 3.59 16.58
C LYS A 193 -3.48 2.37 16.09
N ILE A 194 -4.75 2.56 15.79
CA ILE A 194 -5.59 1.58 15.08
C ILE A 194 -6.14 2.29 13.86
N ALA A 195 -6.14 1.63 12.71
CA ALA A 195 -6.62 2.19 11.47
C ALA A 195 -7.45 1.17 10.67
N MET A 196 -8.38 1.68 9.90
CA MET A 196 -9.20 0.91 8.97
C MET A 196 -9.29 1.68 7.66
N VAL A 197 -9.25 0.95 6.54
CA VAL A 197 -9.40 1.50 5.20
C VAL A 197 -10.24 0.56 4.36
N ILE A 198 -11.17 1.13 3.60
CA ILE A 198 -11.80 0.47 2.45
C ILE A 198 -11.27 1.19 1.22
N SER A 199 -10.58 0.47 0.35
CA SER A 199 -9.97 1.02 -0.86
C SER A 199 -10.60 0.46 -2.13
N ASN A 200 -10.49 1.25 -3.21
CA ASN A 200 -10.90 0.89 -4.57
C ASN A 200 -12.40 0.63 -4.72
N PHE A 201 -13.24 1.27 -3.92
CA PHE A 201 -14.69 1.18 -4.06
C PHE A 201 -15.15 2.01 -5.26
N GLY A 202 -15.82 1.40 -6.22
CA GLY A 202 -16.31 2.06 -7.42
C GLY A 202 -17.11 1.14 -8.33
N PRO A 203 -17.63 1.65 -9.46
CA PRO A 203 -18.31 0.84 -10.46
C PRO A 203 -17.33 -0.06 -11.20
N ASP A 204 -17.84 -1.15 -11.75
CA ASP A 204 -17.06 -2.04 -12.61
C ASP A 204 -16.45 -1.28 -13.79
N LEU A 205 -15.21 -1.61 -14.12
CA LEU A 205 -14.53 -1.10 -15.31
C LEU A 205 -14.96 -1.93 -16.53
N LYS A 206 -15.34 -1.25 -17.60
CA LYS A 206 -15.76 -1.93 -18.84
C LYS A 206 -14.64 -1.88 -19.87
N PHE A 207 -14.17 -3.06 -20.27
CA PHE A 207 -13.21 -3.26 -21.34
C PHE A 207 -13.91 -3.92 -22.53
N ILE A 208 -13.99 -3.25 -23.67
CA ILE A 208 -14.71 -3.66 -24.87
C ILE A 208 -16.21 -3.95 -24.57
N SER A 209 -16.55 -5.20 -24.29
CA SER A 209 -17.93 -5.67 -24.06
C SER A 209 -18.17 -6.26 -22.67
N ARG A 210 -17.12 -6.54 -21.89
CA ARG A 210 -17.21 -7.13 -20.56
C ARG A 210 -16.85 -6.11 -19.48
N SER A 211 -17.54 -6.20 -18.35
CA SER A 211 -17.22 -5.43 -17.14
C SER A 211 -16.49 -6.30 -16.14
N PHE A 212 -15.55 -5.71 -15.45
CA PHE A 212 -14.74 -6.33 -14.40
C PHE A 212 -14.86 -5.49 -13.14
N PRO A 213 -15.11 -6.08 -11.96
CA PRO A 213 -15.13 -5.36 -10.71
C PRO A 213 -13.74 -4.81 -10.38
N LEU A 214 -13.71 -3.72 -9.63
CA LEU A 214 -12.48 -3.19 -9.07
C LEU A 214 -11.99 -4.07 -7.89
N PRO A 215 -10.68 -4.08 -7.59
CA PRO A 215 -10.10 -4.86 -6.49
C PRO A 215 -10.37 -4.16 -5.15
N ILE A 216 -11.62 -4.23 -4.67
CA ILE A 216 -12.01 -3.67 -3.38
C ILE A 216 -11.24 -4.39 -2.29
N ASN A 217 -10.60 -3.64 -1.40
CA ASN A 217 -9.83 -4.21 -0.31
C ASN A 217 -10.19 -3.52 1.01
N PHE A 218 -10.58 -4.31 2.01
CA PHE A 218 -10.72 -3.86 3.39
C PHE A 218 -9.45 -4.16 4.16
N LYS A 219 -8.84 -3.13 4.75
CA LYS A 219 -7.63 -3.24 5.56
C LYS A 219 -7.89 -2.80 6.99
N PHE A 220 -7.36 -3.53 7.92
CA PHE A 220 -7.37 -3.21 9.34
C PHE A 220 -5.97 -3.39 9.89
N GLY A 221 -5.42 -2.39 10.58
CA GLY A 221 -4.08 -2.45 11.13
C GLY A 221 -3.93 -1.74 12.46
N ALA A 222 -2.88 -2.12 13.16
CA ALA A 222 -2.45 -1.48 14.39
C ALA A 222 -0.93 -1.26 14.38
N ALA A 223 -0.48 -0.20 15.04
CA ALA A 223 0.93 0.11 15.23
C ALA A 223 1.17 0.62 16.64
N ILE A 224 2.31 0.26 17.23
CA ILE A 224 2.71 0.69 18.57
C ILE A 224 4.23 0.90 18.64
N ASP A 225 4.66 1.93 19.36
CA ASP A 225 6.06 2.16 19.67
C ASP A 225 6.46 1.31 20.90
N LEU A 226 7.20 0.22 20.67
CA LEU A 226 7.74 -0.65 21.71
C LEU A 226 8.84 0.08 22.52
N LEU A 227 9.64 0.88 21.81
CA LEU A 227 10.60 1.82 22.37
C LEU A 227 10.27 3.20 21.83
N ASP A 228 10.19 4.19 22.72
CA ASP A 228 9.92 5.58 22.38
C ASP A 228 10.87 6.49 23.18
N GLY A 229 12.11 6.58 22.73
CA GLY A 229 13.17 7.39 23.31
C GLY A 229 13.65 8.46 22.32
N GLN A 230 14.35 9.48 22.82
CA GLN A 230 14.86 10.57 21.98
C GLN A 230 15.83 10.10 20.88
N ALA A 231 16.63 9.07 21.15
CA ALA A 231 17.62 8.56 20.21
C ALA A 231 17.17 7.28 19.49
N ASN A 232 16.27 6.51 20.10
CA ASN A 232 15.92 5.18 19.62
C ASN A 232 14.40 5.01 19.66
N ARG A 233 13.80 4.68 18.53
CA ARG A 233 12.39 4.30 18.42
C ARG A 233 12.29 2.95 17.77
N LEU A 234 11.48 2.06 18.33
CA LEU A 234 11.14 0.76 17.75
C LEU A 234 9.64 0.66 17.63
N THR A 235 9.15 0.66 16.40
CA THR A 235 7.74 0.54 16.08
C THR A 235 7.43 -0.87 15.58
N PHE A 236 6.42 -1.50 16.16
CA PHE A 236 5.80 -2.71 15.63
C PHE A 236 4.48 -2.36 14.98
N ALA A 237 4.23 -2.95 13.81
CA ALA A 237 2.95 -2.82 13.11
C ALA A 237 2.45 -4.18 12.63
N ALA A 238 1.13 -4.36 12.65
CA ALA A 238 0.45 -5.52 12.10
C ALA A 238 -0.77 -5.07 11.31
N GLU A 239 -1.04 -5.75 10.20
CA GLU A 239 -2.15 -5.45 9.30
C GLU A 239 -2.79 -6.75 8.82
N GLY A 240 -4.13 -6.75 8.76
CA GLY A 240 -4.91 -7.76 8.06
C GLY A 240 -5.66 -7.10 6.90
N SER A 241 -5.72 -7.78 5.76
CA SER A 241 -6.47 -7.33 4.60
C SER A 241 -7.42 -8.42 4.10
N HIS A 242 -8.57 -7.98 3.60
CA HIS A 242 -9.60 -8.83 3.01
C HIS A 242 -9.90 -8.30 1.61
N PRO A 243 -9.13 -8.71 0.59
CA PRO A 243 -9.39 -8.36 -0.80
C PRO A 243 -10.63 -9.09 -1.33
N SER A 244 -11.35 -8.46 -2.26
CA SER A 244 -12.58 -9.03 -2.85
C SER A 244 -12.31 -10.20 -3.80
N ASP A 245 -11.08 -10.36 -4.26
CA ASP A 245 -10.64 -11.32 -5.27
C ASP A 245 -9.55 -12.28 -4.80
N ASN A 246 -9.26 -12.31 -3.50
CA ASN A 246 -8.26 -13.22 -2.94
C ASN A 246 -8.62 -13.63 -1.51
N LEU A 247 -7.81 -14.52 -0.93
CA LEU A 247 -7.87 -14.87 0.49
C LEU A 247 -7.38 -13.71 1.37
N GLU A 248 -7.73 -13.77 2.66
CA GLU A 248 -7.22 -12.85 3.68
C GLU A 248 -5.69 -12.91 3.73
N LYS A 249 -5.06 -11.74 3.79
CA LYS A 249 -3.62 -11.57 3.89
C LYS A 249 -3.26 -10.92 5.22
N TYR A 250 -2.13 -11.29 5.79
CA TYR A 250 -1.65 -10.76 7.06
C TYR A 250 -0.21 -10.30 6.91
N ASN A 251 0.10 -9.13 7.46
CA ASN A 251 1.40 -8.51 7.39
C ASN A 251 1.86 -8.11 8.79
N ALA A 252 3.14 -8.29 9.07
CA ALA A 252 3.75 -7.82 10.31
C ALA A 252 5.11 -7.19 10.00
N GLY A 253 5.41 -6.06 10.64
CA GLY A 253 6.65 -5.33 10.40
C GLY A 253 7.20 -4.67 11.66
N LEU A 254 8.52 -4.49 11.64
CA LEU A 254 9.28 -3.75 12.64
C LEU A 254 10.09 -2.65 11.96
N GLU A 255 10.02 -1.45 12.51
CA GLU A 255 10.87 -0.32 12.13
C GLU A 255 11.69 0.13 13.34
N TYR A 256 13.01 0.08 13.23
CA TYR A 256 13.92 0.68 14.18
C TYR A 256 14.48 1.97 13.62
N ARG A 257 14.25 3.11 14.32
CA ARG A 257 14.80 4.42 13.99
C ARG A 257 15.85 4.85 15.00
N PHE A 258 17.00 5.28 14.48
CA PHE A 258 18.10 5.81 15.25
C PHE A 258 18.29 7.32 14.98
N HIS A 259 18.12 8.14 16.03
CA HIS A 259 18.16 9.61 15.99
C HIS A 259 17.25 10.24 14.94
N ASP A 260 16.16 9.57 14.57
CA ASP A 260 15.25 9.93 13.47
C ASP A 260 15.96 10.15 12.10
N LYS A 261 17.22 9.72 11.98
CA LYS A 261 18.05 9.84 10.77
C LYS A 261 18.21 8.53 10.03
N PHE A 262 18.43 7.44 10.73
CA PHE A 262 18.62 6.12 10.15
C PHE A 262 17.46 5.21 10.52
N SER A 263 16.97 4.45 9.55
CA SER A 263 15.90 3.49 9.76
C SER A 263 16.31 2.12 9.23
N LEU A 264 16.02 1.08 9.99
CA LEU A 264 16.11 -0.31 9.56
C LEU A 264 14.74 -0.95 9.71
N ARG A 265 14.34 -1.75 8.72
CA ARG A 265 13.01 -2.33 8.65
C ARG A 265 13.10 -3.79 8.26
N VAL A 266 12.26 -4.59 8.87
CA VAL A 266 12.05 -5.98 8.48
C VAL A 266 10.56 -6.29 8.58
N GLY A 267 10.07 -7.19 7.75
CA GLY A 267 8.69 -7.61 7.78
C GLY A 267 8.47 -8.97 7.14
N GLU A 268 7.29 -9.51 7.43
CA GLU A 268 6.83 -10.79 6.92
C GLU A 268 5.42 -10.66 6.37
N ARG A 269 5.20 -11.19 5.18
CA ARG A 269 3.92 -11.28 4.48
C ARG A 269 3.42 -12.71 4.59
N MET A 270 2.25 -12.90 5.14
CA MET A 270 1.67 -14.21 5.42
C MET A 270 0.41 -14.42 4.60
N ASN A 271 0.23 -15.64 4.11
CA ASN A 271 -0.87 -16.06 3.27
C ASN A 271 -0.85 -15.40 1.88
N TYR A 272 0.37 -15.23 1.35
CA TYR A 272 0.64 -14.84 -0.03
C TYR A 272 1.16 -16.04 -0.81
N ASP A 273 0.94 -16.06 -2.12
CA ASP A 273 1.32 -17.22 -2.95
C ASP A 273 2.84 -17.32 -3.17
N SER A 274 3.54 -16.19 -3.23
CA SER A 274 4.96 -16.15 -3.57
C SER A 274 5.80 -15.21 -2.70
N ASP A 275 5.18 -14.30 -1.97
CA ASP A 275 5.90 -13.29 -1.20
C ASP A 275 5.97 -13.67 0.28
N GLY A 276 7.09 -13.35 0.92
CA GLY A 276 7.27 -13.60 2.35
C GLY A 276 8.06 -12.47 3.00
N PHE A 277 9.34 -12.68 3.07
CA PHE A 277 10.26 -11.80 3.77
C PHE A 277 10.50 -10.48 3.04
N THR A 278 10.52 -9.39 3.81
CA THR A 278 10.89 -8.06 3.34
C THR A 278 11.92 -7.43 4.27
N ALA A 279 12.79 -6.60 3.69
CA ALA A 279 13.75 -5.81 4.44
C ALA A 279 13.91 -4.42 3.82
N GLY A 280 14.27 -3.44 4.62
CA GLY A 280 14.45 -2.08 4.11
C GLY A 280 15.37 -1.24 4.98
N GLY A 281 15.82 -0.15 4.41
CA GLY A 281 16.60 0.88 5.09
C GLY A 281 16.15 2.26 4.67
N GLY A 282 16.35 3.25 5.55
CA GLY A 282 16.01 4.63 5.26
C GLY A 282 17.01 5.60 5.87
N LEU A 283 17.17 6.73 5.20
CA LEU A 283 18.00 7.83 5.62
C LEU A 283 17.18 9.12 5.55
N ARG A 284 17.17 9.90 6.64
CA ARG A 284 16.59 11.25 6.68
C ARG A 284 17.68 12.27 6.99
N LEU A 285 17.84 13.22 6.08
CA LEU A 285 18.86 14.26 6.14
C LEU A 285 18.21 15.64 6.18
N PRO A 286 18.45 16.46 7.22
CA PRO A 286 18.04 17.85 7.19
C PRO A 286 18.85 18.61 6.13
N ILE A 287 18.13 19.32 5.24
CA ILE A 287 18.70 20.17 4.19
C ILE A 287 18.29 21.61 4.48
N GLY A 288 19.14 22.36 5.19
CA GLY A 288 18.81 23.72 5.62
C GLY A 288 17.96 23.77 6.89
N GLU A 289 17.25 24.88 7.11
CA GLU A 289 16.58 25.16 8.40
C GLU A 289 15.22 24.44 8.55
N ASN A 290 14.48 24.18 7.45
CA ASN A 290 13.12 23.67 7.50
C ASN A 290 12.83 22.59 6.43
N MET A 291 13.85 21.92 5.92
CA MET A 291 13.68 20.93 4.87
C MET A 291 14.36 19.63 5.26
N ASP A 292 13.65 18.52 5.09
CA ASP A 292 14.18 17.18 5.28
C ASP A 292 14.09 16.39 3.97
N LEU A 293 15.20 15.79 3.57
CA LEU A 293 15.25 14.79 2.49
C LEU A 293 15.21 13.40 3.11
N SER A 294 14.29 12.57 2.68
CA SER A 294 14.24 11.15 2.99
C SER A 294 14.59 10.32 1.77
N VAL A 295 15.38 9.27 1.97
CA VAL A 295 15.68 8.26 0.95
C VAL A 295 15.46 6.90 1.59
N ASP A 296 14.60 6.11 1.01
CA ASP A 296 14.23 4.78 1.49
C ASP A 296 14.45 3.74 0.40
N TYR A 297 14.91 2.58 0.80
CA TYR A 297 15.07 1.41 -0.03
C TYR A 297 14.40 0.21 0.62
N ALA A 298 13.78 -0.64 -0.20
CA ALA A 298 13.25 -1.92 0.25
C ALA A 298 13.55 -3.04 -0.76
N TYR A 299 13.80 -4.18 -0.18
CA TYR A 299 13.91 -5.48 -0.82
C TYR A 299 12.69 -6.31 -0.45
N GLN A 300 12.10 -6.97 -1.44
CA GLN A 300 11.01 -7.93 -1.27
C GLN A 300 11.42 -9.23 -1.96
N ASP A 301 11.39 -10.33 -1.21
CA ASP A 301 11.47 -11.66 -1.79
C ASP A 301 10.14 -11.96 -2.49
N PHE A 302 10.21 -12.21 -3.81
CA PHE A 302 9.05 -12.51 -4.64
C PHE A 302 9.02 -13.98 -5.10
N GLY A 303 9.71 -14.82 -4.33
CA GLY A 303 9.75 -16.26 -4.51
C GLY A 303 10.24 -16.66 -5.91
N TRP A 304 9.43 -17.42 -6.64
CA TRP A 304 9.75 -17.91 -7.99
C TRP A 304 9.95 -16.81 -9.03
N LEU A 305 9.46 -15.59 -8.77
CA LEU A 305 9.61 -14.42 -9.64
C LEU A 305 10.83 -13.56 -9.30
N ASN A 306 11.79 -14.10 -8.50
CA ASN A 306 12.98 -13.43 -8.01
C ASN A 306 12.68 -12.38 -6.94
N GLN A 307 13.11 -11.15 -7.16
CA GLN A 307 13.08 -10.08 -6.15
C GLN A 307 12.55 -8.78 -6.75
N VAL A 308 11.97 -7.96 -5.90
CA VAL A 308 11.50 -6.61 -6.25
C VAL A 308 12.27 -5.59 -5.43
N HIS A 309 12.74 -4.55 -6.10
CA HIS A 309 13.45 -3.43 -5.50
C HIS A 309 12.60 -2.17 -5.56
N ARG A 310 12.53 -1.44 -4.44
CA ARG A 310 11.80 -0.17 -4.34
C ARG A 310 12.70 0.92 -3.82
N PHE A 311 12.64 2.07 -4.46
CA PHE A 311 13.34 3.28 -4.07
C PHE A 311 12.35 4.41 -3.90
N SER A 312 12.37 5.06 -2.75
CA SER A 312 11.54 6.22 -2.47
C SER A 312 12.39 7.41 -2.06
N ILE A 313 12.06 8.58 -2.58
CA ILE A 313 12.67 9.85 -2.20
C ILE A 313 11.55 10.78 -1.78
N GLY A 314 11.66 11.37 -0.59
CA GLY A 314 10.72 12.34 -0.05
C GLY A 314 11.42 13.64 0.30
N LEU A 315 10.72 14.75 0.11
CA LEU A 315 11.14 16.08 0.52
C LEU A 315 10.02 16.73 1.32
N SER A 316 10.27 17.01 2.58
CA SER A 316 9.34 17.73 3.47
C SER A 316 9.86 19.15 3.78
N PHE A 317 8.93 20.14 3.81
CA PHE A 317 9.25 21.58 3.98
C PHE A 317 8.06 22.39 4.51
#